data_5d57b1d37c590873766dad41f9e861c8
#
_entry.id   5d57b1d37c590873766dad41f9e861c8
#
_cell.length_a   1.000
_cell.length_b   1.000
_cell.length_c   1.000
_cell.angle_alpha   90.00
_cell.angle_beta   90.00
_cell.angle_gamma   90.00
#
_symmetry.space_group_name_H-M   'P 1'
#
loop_
_entity.id
_entity.type
_entity.pdbx_description
1 polymer ?
#
loop_
_entity_poly.entity_id
_entity_poly.type
_entity_poly.pdbx_seq_one_letter_code
_entity_poly.pdbx_strand_id
1 'polypeptide(L)' 'MSRVERNSKVQKLIEHTKFNEKEISKMTDSQVEYYHWLYFVDSVYDYM' A
#
# COMPACT_ATOMS: atom_id res chain seq x y z
N MET A 1 3.11 4.66 12.37
CA MET A 1 2.16 5.15 11.36
C MET A 1 0.81 5.39 12.01
N SER A 2 0.20 6.51 11.76
CA SER A 2 -1.10 6.79 12.36
C SER A 2 -2.19 5.96 11.70
N ARG A 3 -3.32 5.84 12.38
CA ARG A 3 -4.44 5.07 11.83
C ARG A 3 -4.93 5.67 10.51
N VAL A 4 -4.97 6.98 10.43
CA VAL A 4 -5.44 7.66 9.23
C VAL A 4 -4.48 7.40 8.07
N GLU A 5 -3.19 7.48 8.33
CA GLU A 5 -2.21 7.21 7.29
C GLU A 5 -2.28 5.77 6.82
N ARG A 6 -2.41 4.85 7.76
CA ARG A 6 -2.51 3.45 7.40
C ARG A 6 -3.75 3.17 6.56
N ASN A 7 -4.89 3.71 6.97
CA ASN A 7 -6.13 3.52 6.22
C ASN A 7 -6.02 4.09 4.81
N SER A 8 -5.41 5.25 4.68
CA SER A 8 -5.23 5.87 3.39
C SER A 8 -4.38 5.00 2.47
N LYS A 9 -3.29 4.48 2.99
CA LYS A 9 -2.41 3.61 2.21
C LYS A 9 -3.08 2.28 1.86
N VAL A 10 -3.84 1.73 2.80
CA VAL A 10 -4.57 0.49 2.56
C VAL A 10 -5.60 0.67 1.46
N GLN A 11 -6.34 1.78 1.50
CA GLN A 11 -7.32 2.05 0.46
C GLN A 11 -6.69 2.16 -0.91
N LYS A 12 -5.56 2.84 -0.99
CA LYS A 12 -4.86 2.96 -2.26
C LYS A 12 -4.38 1.61 -2.78
N LEU A 13 -3.89 0.78 -1.90
CA LEU A 13 -3.45 -0.56 -2.29
C LEU A 13 -4.62 -1.39 -2.81
N ILE A 14 -5.75 -1.32 -2.15
CA ILE A 14 -6.93 -2.08 -2.58
C ILE A 14 -7.41 -1.58 -3.95
N GLU A 15 -7.42 -0.28 -4.15
CA GLU A 15 -7.93 0.31 -5.39
C GLU A 15 -7.00 0.12 -6.58
N HIS A 16 -5.70 0.10 -6.35
CA HIS A 16 -4.72 0.12 -7.44
C HIS A 16 -3.96 -1.19 -7.62
N THR A 17 -4.16 -2.15 -6.75
CA THR A 17 -3.51 -3.44 -6.86
C THR A 17 -4.56 -4.54 -6.71
N LYS A 18 -4.10 -5.78 -6.78
CA LYS A 18 -4.98 -6.92 -6.61
C LYS A 18 -5.14 -7.37 -5.17
N PHE A 19 -4.57 -6.65 -4.24
CA PHE A 19 -4.74 -6.98 -2.83
C PHE A 19 -6.18 -6.76 -2.42
N ASN A 20 -6.68 -7.64 -1.59
CA ASN A 20 -7.99 -7.43 -1.00
C ASN A 20 -7.82 -6.93 0.44
N GLU A 21 -8.90 -6.39 0.98
CA GLU A 21 -8.87 -5.81 2.32
C GLU A 21 -8.46 -6.84 3.37
N LYS A 22 -8.91 -8.07 3.20
CA LYS A 22 -8.64 -9.13 4.15
C LYS A 22 -7.15 -9.43 4.23
N GLU A 23 -6.49 -9.50 3.08
CA GLU A 23 -5.06 -9.74 3.06
C GLU A 23 -4.28 -8.59 3.67
N ILE A 24 -4.64 -7.38 3.32
CA ILE A 24 -3.93 -6.21 3.80
C ILE A 24 -4.14 -6.02 5.30
N SER A 25 -5.31 -6.35 5.81
CA SER A 25 -5.58 -6.19 7.24
C SER A 25 -4.70 -7.08 8.10
N LYS A 26 -4.15 -8.14 7.54
CA LYS A 26 -3.23 -9.04 8.24
C LYS A 26 -1.79 -8.55 8.21
N MET A 27 -1.50 -7.56 7.40
CA MET A 27 -0.15 -7.05 7.26
C MET A 27 0.18 -6.12 8.41
N THR A 28 1.46 -6.09 8.76
CA THR A 28 1.94 -5.11 9.73
C THR A 28 2.04 -3.76 9.07
N ASP A 29 2.20 -2.71 9.88
CA ASP A 29 2.38 -1.38 9.34
C ASP A 29 3.58 -1.30 8.41
N SER A 30 4.65 -1.99 8.78
CA SER A 30 5.85 -2.01 7.94
C SER A 30 5.57 -2.61 6.57
N GLN A 31 4.79 -3.67 6.53
CA GLN A 31 4.44 -4.31 5.27
C GLN A 31 3.55 -3.41 4.42
N VAL A 32 2.60 -2.75 5.04
CA VAL A 32 1.73 -1.81 4.32
C VAL A 32 2.57 -0.68 3.72
N GLU A 33 3.50 -0.14 4.48
CA GLU A 33 4.38 0.90 3.97
C GLU A 33 5.26 0.38 2.83
N TYR A 34 5.78 -0.81 2.98
CA TYR A 34 6.64 -1.40 1.96
C TYR A 34 5.89 -1.54 0.64
N TYR A 35 4.70 -2.11 0.67
CA TYR A 35 3.93 -2.31 -0.55
C TYR A 35 3.42 -1.01 -1.13
N HIS A 36 3.07 -0.07 -0.28
CA HIS A 36 2.68 1.24 -0.76
C HIS A 36 3.84 1.91 -1.49
N TRP A 37 5.03 1.84 -0.91
CA TRP A 37 6.21 2.39 -1.54
C TRP A 37 6.49 1.69 -2.86
N LEU A 38 6.40 0.38 -2.86
CA LEU A 38 6.72 -0.42 -4.04
C LEU A 38 5.80 -0.09 -5.22
N TYR A 39 4.53 0.09 -4.96
CA TYR A 39 3.56 0.30 -6.04
C TYR A 39 3.35 1.75 -6.41
N PHE A 40 3.63 2.66 -5.51
CA PHE A 40 3.33 4.07 -5.76
C PHE A 40 4.55 4.97 -5.82
N VAL A 41 5.67 4.53 -5.27
CA VAL A 41 6.90 5.32 -5.30
C VAL A 41 7.90 4.69 -6.25
N ASP A 42 8.18 3.41 -6.05
CA ASP A 42 9.17 2.72 -6.86
C ASP A 42 8.77 2.64 -8.32
N SER A 43 7.50 2.52 -8.59
CA SER A 43 7.01 2.40 -9.96
C SER A 43 7.19 3.67 -10.79
N VAL A 44 7.59 4.76 -10.15
CA VAL A 44 7.74 6.03 -10.83
C VAL A 44 8.76 5.97 -11.96
N TYR A 45 9.72 5.11 -11.88
CA TYR A 45 10.74 5.05 -12.93
C TYR A 45 10.33 4.19 -14.12
N ASP A 46 9.18 3.61 -14.08
CA ASP A 46 8.72 2.76 -15.19
C ASP A 46 8.54 3.52 -16.50
N TYR A 47 8.30 4.79 -16.42
CA TYR A 47 8.05 5.55 -17.61
C TYR A 47 9.30 6.18 -18.21
N MET A 48 10.44 5.84 -17.71
CA MET A 48 11.69 6.35 -18.28
C MET A 48 12.19 5.55 -19.48
#